data_0bee8103a494013fcffe310cc583bf80
#
_entry.id   0bee8103a494013fcffe310cc583bf80
#
_cell.length_a   1.000
_cell.length_b   1.000
_cell.length_c   1.000
_cell.angle_alpha   90.00
_cell.angle_beta   90.00
_cell.angle_gamma   90.00
#
_symmetry.space_group_name_H-M   'P 1'
#
loop_
_entity.id
_entity.type
_entity.pdbx_description
1 polymer ?
#
loop_
_entity_poly.entity_id
_entity_poly.type
_entity_poly.pdbx_seq_one_letter_code
_entity_poly.pdbx_strand_id
1 'polypeptide(L)'
;MSSIKRIGPSRLSPTRSRSVVHNGVVTTVATSSTKVPSLYEQSRDALSAVERQLQEAGTEKSRILMVMIYITEIDNKPEFNRAWDEWVDRTNLPLRACVGAALEGNDLVELVVTASIEA
;
A
#
# COMPACT_ATOMS: atom_id res chain seq x y z
N MET A 1 9.84 -10.57 -24.97
CA MET A 1 9.16 -9.27 -24.85
C MET A 1 8.18 -9.31 -23.68
N SER A 2 8.32 -8.41 -22.77
CA SER A 2 7.43 -8.36 -21.61
C SER A 2 6.16 -7.56 -21.94
N SER A 3 5.05 -7.99 -21.39
CA SER A 3 3.77 -7.31 -21.51
C SER A 3 3.40 -6.68 -20.19
N ILE A 4 2.51 -5.69 -20.24
CA ILE A 4 1.97 -5.06 -19.05
C ILE A 4 0.70 -5.79 -18.64
N LYS A 5 0.66 -6.29 -17.41
CA LYS A 5 -0.54 -6.92 -16.86
C LYS A 5 -1.22 -5.92 -15.93
N ARG A 6 -2.49 -5.68 -16.17
CA ARG A 6 -3.29 -4.75 -15.37
C ARG A 6 -4.34 -5.53 -14.59
N ILE A 7 -4.45 -5.23 -13.30
CA ILE A 7 -5.38 -5.90 -12.40
C ILE A 7 -6.39 -4.87 -11.92
N GLY A 8 -7.64 -5.14 -12.11
CA GLY A 8 -8.69 -4.24 -11.73
C GLY A 8 -9.88 -4.31 -12.65
N PRO A 9 -10.70 -3.26 -12.67
CA PRO A 9 -10.42 -1.89 -12.19
C PRO A 9 -10.35 -1.78 -10.67
N SER A 10 -9.86 -0.62 -10.20
CA SER A 10 -9.88 -0.27 -8.79
C SER A 10 -11.33 -0.23 -8.27
N ARG A 11 -11.52 -0.59 -7.00
CA ARG A 11 -12.85 -0.46 -6.36
C ARG A 11 -13.27 0.99 -6.20
N LEU A 12 -12.31 1.92 -6.25
CA LEU A 12 -12.57 3.35 -6.05
C LEU A 12 -12.99 4.05 -7.34
N SER A 13 -12.60 3.50 -8.51
CA SER A 13 -12.87 4.15 -9.78
C SER A 13 -12.75 3.14 -10.93
N PRO A 14 -13.68 3.19 -11.92
CA PRO A 14 -13.58 2.34 -13.11
C PRO A 14 -12.52 2.78 -14.11
N THR A 15 -11.84 3.90 -13.84
CA THR A 15 -10.89 4.49 -14.79
C THR A 15 -9.43 4.28 -14.39
N ARG A 16 -9.15 3.41 -13.43
CA ARG A 16 -7.78 3.08 -13.02
C ARG A 16 -7.67 1.65 -12.55
N SER A 17 -6.48 1.06 -12.73
CA SER A 17 -6.18 -0.28 -12.25
C SER A 17 -5.92 -0.26 -10.75
N ARG A 18 -6.17 -1.39 -10.10
CA ARG A 18 -5.80 -1.60 -8.70
C ARG A 18 -4.30 -1.88 -8.57
N SER A 19 -3.77 -2.67 -9.50
CA SER A 19 -2.35 -3.03 -9.55
C SER A 19 -1.89 -3.13 -10.98
N VAL A 20 -0.59 -2.90 -11.22
CA VAL A 20 0.02 -3.05 -12.54
C VAL A 20 1.31 -3.85 -12.39
N VAL A 21 1.48 -4.87 -13.23
CA VAL A 21 2.64 -5.76 -13.23
C VAL A 21 3.41 -5.58 -14.54
N HIS A 22 4.71 -5.37 -14.43
CA HIS A 22 5.59 -5.24 -15.59
C HIS A 22 7.02 -5.60 -15.20
N ASN A 23 7.68 -6.41 -16.03
CA ASN A 23 9.08 -6.80 -15.83
C ASN A 23 9.37 -7.37 -14.43
N GLY A 24 8.49 -8.25 -13.94
CA GLY A 24 8.70 -8.89 -12.63
C GLY A 24 8.47 -7.98 -11.42
N VAL A 25 7.84 -6.83 -11.64
CA VAL A 25 7.56 -5.86 -10.57
C VAL A 25 6.08 -5.52 -10.58
N VAL A 26 5.46 -5.48 -9.42
CA VAL A 26 4.08 -4.99 -9.26
C VAL A 26 4.10 -3.68 -8.49
N THR A 27 3.25 -2.74 -8.93
CA THR A 27 2.95 -1.54 -8.17
C THR A 27 1.46 -1.53 -7.88
N THR A 28 1.10 -1.25 -6.64
CA THR A 28 -0.29 -1.26 -6.18
C THR A 28 -0.54 -0.08 -5.25
N VAL A 29 -1.79 0.38 -5.23
CA VAL A 29 -2.23 1.50 -4.39
C VAL A 29 -3.32 1.01 -3.45
N ALA A 30 -3.24 1.40 -2.18
CA ALA A 30 -4.23 1.03 -1.19
C ALA A 30 -4.58 2.19 -0.27
N THR A 31 -5.87 2.28 0.05
CA THR A 31 -6.40 3.13 1.12
C THR A 31 -7.17 2.23 2.07
N SER A 32 -7.66 2.79 3.18
CA SER A 32 -8.49 2.02 4.11
C SER A 32 -9.91 1.90 3.59
N SER A 33 -10.51 0.73 3.73
CA SER A 33 -11.94 0.54 3.48
C SER A 33 -12.79 1.08 4.64
N THR A 34 -12.23 1.15 5.85
CA THR A 34 -12.88 1.81 6.97
C THR A 34 -12.49 3.28 7.01
N LYS A 35 -13.45 4.16 7.32
CA LYS A 35 -13.22 5.60 7.37
C LYS A 35 -13.31 6.12 8.81
N VAL A 36 -13.04 5.27 9.79
CA VAL A 36 -13.01 5.69 11.20
C VAL A 36 -11.91 6.75 11.40
N PRO A 37 -12.11 7.71 12.29
CA PRO A 37 -11.17 8.83 12.47
C PRO A 37 -9.96 8.42 13.33
N SER A 38 -9.29 7.34 12.95
CA SER A 38 -8.10 6.80 13.62
C SER A 38 -7.07 6.42 12.57
N LEU A 39 -5.94 7.11 12.58
CA LEU A 39 -4.85 6.81 11.66
C LEU A 39 -4.33 5.39 11.88
N TYR A 40 -4.22 4.95 13.13
CA TYR A 40 -3.78 3.61 13.44
C TYR A 40 -4.71 2.55 12.81
N GLU A 41 -6.03 2.69 13.02
CA GLU A 41 -7.00 1.72 12.49
C GLU A 41 -7.04 1.74 10.97
N GLN A 42 -7.03 2.92 10.35
CA GLN A 42 -7.00 3.02 8.90
C GLN A 42 -5.70 2.44 8.34
N SER A 43 -4.58 2.65 9.02
CA SER A 43 -3.29 2.12 8.57
C SER A 43 -3.26 0.59 8.62
N ARG A 44 -3.79 -0.02 9.68
CA ARG A 44 -3.91 -1.47 9.77
C ARG A 44 -4.72 -2.02 8.60
N ASP A 45 -5.86 -1.40 8.31
CA ASP A 45 -6.73 -1.86 7.23
C ASP A 45 -6.08 -1.67 5.86
N ALA A 46 -5.42 -0.53 5.63
CA ALA A 46 -4.73 -0.27 4.36
C ALA A 46 -3.57 -1.25 4.14
N LEU A 47 -2.80 -1.57 5.19
CA LEU A 47 -1.72 -2.55 5.11
C LEU A 47 -2.26 -3.96 4.82
N SER A 48 -3.40 -4.32 5.40
CA SER A 48 -4.08 -5.58 5.05
C SER A 48 -4.50 -5.60 3.59
N ALA A 49 -4.98 -4.48 3.07
CA ALA A 49 -5.34 -4.37 1.65
C ALA A 49 -4.11 -4.58 0.75
N VAL A 50 -2.97 -4.02 1.14
CA VAL A 50 -1.70 -4.24 0.42
C VAL A 50 -1.39 -5.73 0.34
N GLU A 51 -1.48 -6.46 1.45
CA GLU A 51 -1.21 -7.91 1.43
C GLU A 51 -2.12 -8.66 0.46
N ARG A 52 -3.42 -8.36 0.49
CA ARG A 52 -4.37 -9.01 -0.42
C ARG A 52 -4.05 -8.70 -1.88
N GLN A 53 -3.70 -7.45 -2.17
CA GLN A 53 -3.40 -7.01 -3.53
C GLN A 53 -2.07 -7.61 -4.04
N LEU A 54 -1.08 -7.78 -3.18
CA LEU A 54 0.16 -8.46 -3.53
C LEU A 54 -0.08 -9.94 -3.83
N GLN A 55 -0.88 -10.62 -3.00
CA GLN A 55 -1.24 -12.03 -3.23
C GLN A 55 -1.99 -12.19 -4.55
N GLU A 56 -2.90 -11.28 -4.86
CA GLU A 56 -3.62 -11.26 -6.13
C GLU A 56 -2.66 -11.14 -7.32
N ALA A 57 -1.58 -10.40 -7.15
CA ALA A 57 -0.57 -10.21 -8.19
C ALA A 57 0.46 -11.34 -8.25
N GLY A 58 0.41 -12.29 -7.33
CA GLY A 58 1.32 -13.44 -7.31
C GLY A 58 2.58 -13.24 -6.50
N THR A 59 2.57 -12.33 -5.53
CA THR A 59 3.70 -12.10 -4.65
C THR A 59 3.25 -11.98 -3.19
N GLU A 60 4.10 -11.48 -2.32
CA GLU A 60 3.81 -11.44 -0.89
C GLU A 60 4.59 -10.32 -0.20
N LYS A 61 4.25 -10.07 1.04
CA LYS A 61 4.80 -8.99 1.86
C LYS A 61 6.34 -9.05 1.98
N SER A 62 6.92 -10.25 2.03
CA SER A 62 8.37 -10.42 2.15
C SER A 62 9.15 -9.90 0.93
N ARG A 63 8.46 -9.61 -0.17
CA ARG A 63 9.09 -9.17 -1.41
C ARG A 63 8.84 -7.70 -1.72
N ILE A 64 8.33 -6.94 -0.77
CA ILE A 64 8.13 -5.51 -0.95
C ILE A 64 9.49 -4.81 -1.07
N LEU A 65 9.62 -3.98 -2.09
CA LEU A 65 10.83 -3.20 -2.35
C LEU A 65 10.73 -1.81 -1.74
N MET A 66 9.57 -1.16 -1.90
CA MET A 66 9.38 0.21 -1.48
C MET A 66 7.92 0.47 -1.13
N VAL A 67 7.73 1.32 -0.10
CA VAL A 67 6.40 1.82 0.27
C VAL A 67 6.49 3.35 0.37
N MET A 68 5.67 4.05 -0.43
CA MET A 68 5.39 5.47 -0.23
C MET A 68 4.14 5.60 0.61
N ILE A 69 4.23 6.37 1.67
CA ILE A 69 3.17 6.55 2.65
C ILE A 69 2.77 8.01 2.67
N TYR A 70 1.47 8.27 2.44
CA TYR A 70 0.88 9.60 2.52
C TYR A 70 -0.09 9.61 3.69
N ILE A 71 0.10 10.55 4.62
CA ILE A 71 -0.82 10.73 5.76
C ILE A 71 -1.24 12.18 5.84
N THR A 72 -2.47 12.42 6.29
CA THR A 72 -3.03 13.79 6.30
C THR A 72 -2.38 14.68 7.34
N GLU A 73 -1.93 14.11 8.48
CA GLU A 73 -1.30 14.86 9.56
C GLU A 73 0.04 14.22 9.88
N ILE A 74 1.13 14.85 9.42
CA ILE A 74 2.48 14.30 9.61
C ILE A 74 2.85 14.18 11.10
N ASP A 75 2.29 15.02 11.94
CA ASP A 75 2.55 14.95 13.39
C ASP A 75 1.98 13.68 14.02
N ASN A 76 1.03 13.02 13.35
CA ASN A 76 0.46 11.74 13.80
C ASN A 76 1.23 10.52 13.28
N LYS A 77 2.38 10.72 12.67
CA LYS A 77 3.21 9.62 12.15
C LYS A 77 3.45 8.49 13.17
N PRO A 78 3.62 8.76 14.48
CA PRO A 78 3.74 7.67 15.45
C PRO A 78 2.58 6.67 15.44
N GLU A 79 1.36 7.11 15.13
CA GLU A 79 0.20 6.22 15.01
C GLU A 79 0.34 5.29 13.79
N PHE A 80 0.81 5.81 12.67
CA PHE A 80 1.11 4.99 11.51
C PHE A 80 2.26 4.01 11.83
N ASN A 81 3.31 4.50 12.46
CA ASN A 81 4.48 3.67 12.80
C ASN A 81 4.09 2.48 13.67
N ARG A 82 3.12 2.65 14.58
CA ARG A 82 2.64 1.55 15.41
C ARG A 82 2.05 0.44 14.56
N ALA A 83 1.19 0.78 13.60
CA ALA A 83 0.60 -0.20 12.68
C ALA A 83 1.67 -0.86 11.81
N TRP A 84 2.60 -0.06 11.30
CA TRP A 84 3.70 -0.54 10.48
C TRP A 84 4.59 -1.53 11.23
N ASP A 85 4.98 -1.18 12.46
CA ASP A 85 5.87 -2.01 13.27
C ASP A 85 5.25 -3.36 13.61
N GLU A 86 3.92 -3.41 13.73
CA GLU A 86 3.17 -4.65 13.97
C GLU A 86 3.05 -5.51 12.71
N TRP A 87 3.19 -4.90 11.53
CA TRP A 87 2.88 -5.54 10.25
C TRP A 87 4.12 -5.92 9.43
N VAL A 88 5.16 -5.10 9.42
CA VAL A 88 6.29 -5.25 8.51
C VAL A 88 7.03 -6.58 8.75
N ASP A 89 7.50 -7.19 7.65
CA ASP A 89 8.39 -8.35 7.73
C ASP A 89 9.78 -7.89 8.14
N ARG A 90 10.14 -8.15 9.38
CA ARG A 90 11.41 -7.67 9.95
C ARG A 90 12.64 -8.37 9.40
N THR A 91 12.44 -9.49 8.69
CA THR A 91 13.52 -10.22 8.03
C THR A 91 13.81 -9.65 6.65
N ASN A 92 12.83 -8.98 6.05
CA ASN A 92 12.91 -8.44 4.68
C ASN A 92 12.39 -7.00 4.66
N LEU A 93 13.19 -6.08 5.20
CA LEU A 93 12.76 -4.69 5.37
C LEU A 93 12.73 -3.94 4.04
N PRO A 94 11.62 -3.31 3.68
CA PRO A 94 11.53 -2.49 2.47
C PRO A 94 12.08 -1.08 2.71
N LEU A 95 12.34 -0.37 1.62
CA LEU A 95 12.44 1.08 1.69
C LEU A 95 11.09 1.66 2.04
N ARG A 96 11.07 2.75 2.79
CA ARG A 96 9.83 3.49 2.99
C ARG A 96 10.11 4.98 3.13
N ALA A 97 9.15 5.78 2.67
CA ALA A 97 9.12 7.22 2.93
C ALA A 97 7.70 7.60 3.32
N CYS A 98 7.57 8.55 4.25
CA CYS A 98 6.28 9.00 4.74
C CYS A 98 6.21 10.52 4.66
N VAL A 99 5.17 11.02 3.99
CA VAL A 99 4.98 12.47 3.81
C VAL A 99 3.57 12.88 4.21
N GLY A 100 3.41 14.11 4.65
CA GLY A 100 2.10 14.71 4.89
C GLY A 100 1.51 15.20 3.59
N ALA A 101 0.22 14.92 3.37
CA ALA A 101 -0.47 15.33 2.15
C ALA A 101 -1.97 15.41 2.41
N ALA A 102 -2.66 16.29 1.68
CA ALA A 102 -4.12 16.28 1.67
C ALA A 102 -4.59 15.05 0.90
N LEU A 103 -5.57 14.34 1.45
CA LEU A 103 -6.17 13.16 0.83
C LEU A 103 -7.67 13.38 0.64
N GLU A 104 -8.29 12.53 -0.19
CA GLU A 104 -9.71 12.65 -0.48
C GLU A 104 -10.59 12.18 0.68
N GLY A 105 -11.72 12.88 0.84
CA GLY A 105 -12.76 12.46 1.78
C GLY A 105 -12.23 12.29 3.19
N ASN A 106 -12.52 11.14 3.78
CA ASN A 106 -12.11 10.81 5.14
C ASN A 106 -10.89 9.88 5.17
N ASP A 107 -10.15 9.76 4.08
CA ASP A 107 -8.90 9.00 4.06
C ASP A 107 -7.84 9.72 4.88
N LEU A 108 -7.22 9.00 5.80
CA LEU A 108 -6.13 9.50 6.62
C LEU A 108 -4.77 8.97 6.14
N VAL A 109 -4.78 7.91 5.32
CA VAL A 109 -3.57 7.26 4.81
C VAL A 109 -3.79 6.72 3.41
N GLU A 110 -2.76 6.82 2.60
CA GLU A 110 -2.71 6.20 1.27
C GLU A 110 -1.32 5.62 1.05
N LEU A 111 -1.27 4.41 0.52
CA LEU A 111 -0.03 3.66 0.33
C LEU A 111 0.18 3.38 -1.15
N VAL A 112 1.41 3.59 -1.63
CA VAL A 112 1.85 3.14 -2.96
C VAL A 112 3.00 2.17 -2.73
N VAL A 113 2.82 0.92 -3.18
CA VAL A 113 3.73 -0.17 -2.87
C VAL A 113 4.29 -0.79 -4.14
N THR A 114 5.60 -0.99 -4.18
CA THR A 114 6.28 -1.71 -5.25
C THR A 114 6.91 -2.98 -4.67
N ALA A 115 6.66 -4.11 -5.31
CA ALA A 115 7.17 -5.41 -4.86
C ALA A 115 7.69 -6.21 -6.04
N SER A 116 8.64 -7.10 -5.77
CA SER A 116 9.13 -8.06 -6.76
C SER A 116 8.19 -9.26 -6.82
N ILE A 117 7.90 -9.75 -8.02
CA ILE A 117 7.17 -11.00 -8.21
C ILE A 117 8.15 -12.16 -8.25
N GLU A 118 9.38 -11.89 -8.63
CA GLU A 118 10.43 -12.90 -8.68
C GLU A 118 11.25 -12.90 -7.39
N ALA A 119 11.73 -14.07 -7.03
CA ALA A 119 12.53 -14.24 -5.83
C ALA A 119 13.90 -13.54 -5.95
#